data_dea7c283ce3b2e1e03e2438d602c7729
#
_entry.id   dea7c283ce3b2e1e03e2438d602c7729
#
_cell.length_a   1.000
_cell.length_b   1.000
_cell.length_c   1.000
_cell.angle_alpha   90.00
_cell.angle_beta   90.00
_cell.angle_gamma   90.00
#
_symmetry.space_group_name_H-M   'P 1'
#
loop_
_entity.id
_entity.type
_entity.pdbx_description
1 polymer ?
#
loop_
_entity_poly.entity_id
_entity_poly.type
_entity_poly.pdbx_seq_one_letter_code
_entity_poly.pdbx_strand_id
1 'polypeptide(L)'
;MDDKAVARCIEGCGACLRAQGHLAVYGPFNYHGEFTSQSNARFDAMLKSSGQGAGLKNFEWLDQLAQQAGMALEADIEMPANNRSLVWKKRTL
;
A
#
# COMPACT_ATOMS: atom_id res chain seq x y z
N MET A 1 10.35 2.53 3.89
CA MET A 1 10.38 3.01 2.49
C MET A 1 9.66 4.35 2.43
N ASP A 2 10.26 5.36 1.83
CA ASP A 2 9.64 6.68 1.73
C ASP A 2 8.56 6.71 0.63
N ASP A 3 7.80 7.80 0.60
CA ASP A 3 6.67 7.93 -0.33
C ASP A 3 7.12 7.90 -1.79
N LYS A 4 8.25 8.52 -2.10
CA LYS A 4 8.80 8.50 -3.46
C LYS A 4 9.15 7.10 -3.93
N ALA A 5 9.79 6.32 -3.05
CA ALA A 5 10.17 4.94 -3.37
C ALA A 5 8.94 4.05 -3.55
N VAL A 6 7.92 4.24 -2.70
CA VAL A 6 6.65 3.50 -2.81
C VAL A 6 5.95 3.84 -4.13
N ALA A 7 5.85 5.14 -4.46
CA ALA A 7 5.21 5.57 -5.70
C ALA A 7 5.91 4.98 -6.93
N ARG A 8 7.24 5.01 -6.96
CA ARG A 8 8.02 4.42 -8.06
C ARG A 8 7.86 2.92 -8.14
N CYS A 9 7.78 2.25 -7.00
CA CYS A 9 7.59 0.80 -6.95
C CYS A 9 6.25 0.41 -7.57
N ILE A 10 5.17 1.08 -7.19
CA ILE A 10 3.83 0.81 -7.71
C ILE A 10 3.77 1.12 -9.21
N GLU A 11 4.33 2.24 -9.63
CA GLU A 11 4.39 2.64 -11.03
C GLU A 11 5.14 1.59 -11.87
N GLY A 12 6.31 1.15 -11.37
CA GLY A 12 7.10 0.11 -12.04
C GLY A 12 6.37 -1.23 -12.11
N CYS A 13 5.68 -1.63 -11.06
CA CYS A 13 4.87 -2.85 -11.06
C CYS A 13 3.75 -2.77 -12.10
N GLY A 14 3.06 -1.62 -12.17
CA GLY A 14 2.02 -1.41 -13.17
C GLY A 14 2.55 -1.50 -14.59
N ALA A 15 3.75 -0.99 -14.84
CA ALA A 15 4.37 -1.05 -16.15
C ALA A 15 4.84 -2.47 -16.53
N CYS A 16 5.29 -3.25 -15.54
CA CYS A 16 5.85 -4.58 -15.77
C CYS A 16 4.82 -5.70 -15.80
N LEU A 17 3.69 -5.53 -15.12
CA LEU A 17 2.65 -6.55 -15.10
C LEU A 17 1.97 -6.67 -16.45
N ARG A 18 1.78 -7.92 -16.87
CA ARG A 18 0.92 -8.19 -18.04
C ARG A 18 -0.55 -8.02 -17.66
N ALA A 19 -1.43 -7.88 -18.65
CA ALA A 19 -2.87 -7.84 -18.42
C ALA A 19 -3.30 -9.04 -17.58
N GLN A 20 -4.19 -8.83 -16.61
CA GLN A 20 -4.67 -9.84 -15.65
C GLN A 20 -3.62 -10.23 -14.58
N GLY A 21 -2.43 -9.66 -14.60
CA GLY A 21 -1.43 -9.88 -13.55
C GLY A 21 -1.82 -9.18 -12.25
N HIS A 22 -1.27 -9.66 -11.13
CA HIS A 22 -1.61 -9.16 -9.79
C HIS A 22 -0.42 -8.58 -9.07
N LEU A 23 -0.66 -7.52 -8.31
CA LEU A 23 0.28 -7.00 -7.31
C LEU A 23 -0.33 -7.22 -5.93
N ALA A 24 0.39 -7.93 -5.06
CA ALA A 24 -0.04 -8.15 -3.68
C ALA A 24 0.90 -7.41 -2.73
N VAL A 25 0.33 -6.65 -1.79
CA VAL A 25 1.07 -5.90 -0.78
C VAL A 25 0.53 -6.27 0.60
N TYR A 26 1.42 -6.68 1.49
CA TYR A 26 1.06 -7.07 2.85
C TYR A 26 1.68 -6.11 3.86
N GLY A 27 0.91 -5.70 4.84
CA GLY A 27 1.41 -4.85 5.92
C GLY A 27 0.31 -4.11 6.67
N PRO A 28 0.68 -3.25 7.63
CA PRO A 28 -0.25 -2.38 8.31
C PRO A 28 -0.45 -1.10 7.48
N PHE A 29 -1.71 -0.68 7.32
CA PHE A 29 -2.06 0.52 6.55
C PHE A 29 -3.04 1.37 7.32
N ASN A 30 -3.02 2.68 7.07
CA ASN A 30 -4.01 3.61 7.59
C ASN A 30 -5.18 3.70 6.60
N TYR A 31 -6.37 3.95 7.13
CA TYR A 31 -7.58 4.15 6.35
C TYR A 31 -8.17 5.50 6.72
N HIS A 32 -8.53 6.30 5.73
CA HIS A 32 -9.07 7.65 5.92
C HIS A 32 -8.15 8.54 6.78
N GLY A 33 -6.83 8.32 6.67
CA GLY A 33 -5.84 9.06 7.44
C GLY A 33 -5.74 8.66 8.91
N GLU A 34 -6.44 7.61 9.32
CA GLU A 34 -6.48 7.15 10.71
C GLU A 34 -5.84 5.78 10.86
N PHE A 35 -5.28 5.54 12.05
CA PHE A 35 -4.75 4.23 12.39
C PHE A 35 -5.88 3.25 12.67
N THR A 36 -5.70 1.99 12.26
CA THR A 36 -6.70 0.94 12.51
C THR A 36 -6.59 0.36 13.92
N SER A 37 -5.49 0.65 14.63
CA SER A 37 -5.27 0.19 16.00
C SER A 37 -4.26 1.07 16.71
N GLN A 38 -4.24 1.00 18.04
CA GLN A 38 -3.25 1.69 18.85
C GLN A 38 -1.83 1.14 18.60
N SER A 39 -1.71 -0.16 18.35
CA SER A 39 -0.43 -0.76 18.00
C SER A 39 0.13 -0.17 16.71
N ASN A 40 -0.71 0.05 15.72
CA ASN A 40 -0.28 0.67 14.45
C ASN A 40 0.15 2.11 14.65
N ALA A 41 -0.53 2.87 15.52
CA ALA A 41 -0.11 4.23 15.85
C ALA A 41 1.27 4.25 16.50
N ARG A 42 1.56 3.34 17.40
CA ARG A 42 2.86 3.21 18.05
C ARG A 42 3.95 2.82 17.05
N PHE A 43 3.63 1.89 16.17
CA PHE A 43 4.56 1.43 15.14
C PHE A 43 4.89 2.57 14.16
N ASP A 44 3.89 3.34 13.76
CA ASP A 44 4.09 4.51 12.91
C ASP A 44 5.04 5.53 13.57
N ALA A 45 4.82 5.82 14.84
CA ALA A 45 5.68 6.74 15.60
C ALA A 45 7.11 6.24 15.64
N MET A 46 7.32 4.94 15.85
CA MET A 46 8.64 4.33 15.87
C MET A 46 9.32 4.45 14.51
N LEU A 47 8.60 4.20 13.42
CA LEU A 47 9.13 4.32 12.06
C LEU A 47 9.50 5.77 11.74
N LYS A 48 8.66 6.73 12.10
CA LYS A 48 8.93 8.16 11.86
C LYS A 48 10.14 8.64 12.62
N SER A 49 10.40 8.10 13.82
CA SER A 49 11.56 8.46 14.61
C SER A 49 12.88 8.03 13.96
N SER A 50 12.86 7.12 13.00
CA SER A 50 14.05 6.74 12.24
C SER A 50 14.51 7.82 11.26
N GLY A 51 13.66 8.78 10.94
CA GLY A 51 14.03 9.96 10.16
C GLY A 51 14.22 9.74 8.67
N GLN A 52 13.71 8.65 8.10
CA GLN A 52 13.92 8.32 6.68
C GLN A 52 12.62 8.32 5.86
N GLY A 53 11.68 9.19 6.21
CA GLY A 53 10.39 9.23 5.53
C GLY A 53 9.54 7.99 5.73
N ALA A 54 9.90 7.17 6.72
CA ALA A 54 9.15 5.97 7.06
C ALA A 54 7.86 6.35 7.79
N GLY A 55 6.92 5.43 7.81
CA GLY A 55 5.63 5.58 8.46
C GLY A 55 4.61 4.68 7.79
N LEU A 56 3.46 4.50 8.41
CA LEU A 56 2.38 3.74 7.82
C LEU A 56 1.78 4.53 6.66
N LYS A 57 1.51 3.84 5.56
CA LYS A 57 0.94 4.48 4.37
C LYS A 57 -0.57 4.41 4.42
N ASN A 58 -1.23 5.42 3.85
CA ASN A 58 -2.68 5.43 3.73
C ASN A 58 -3.09 4.53 2.57
N PHE A 59 -4.09 3.69 2.81
CA PHE A 59 -4.64 2.80 1.79
C PHE A 59 -5.11 3.58 0.57
N GLU A 60 -5.84 4.69 0.78
CA GLU A 60 -6.42 5.48 -0.31
C GLU A 60 -5.35 6.05 -1.24
N TRP A 61 -4.22 6.45 -0.68
CA TRP A 61 -3.10 6.95 -1.47
C TRP A 61 -2.49 5.84 -2.34
N LEU A 62 -2.28 4.65 -1.74
CA LEU A 62 -1.76 3.49 -2.47
C LEU A 62 -2.71 3.07 -3.59
N ASP A 63 -4.00 3.05 -3.31
CA ASP A 63 -5.02 2.67 -4.29
C ASP A 63 -5.05 3.67 -5.45
N GLN A 64 -4.91 4.97 -5.16
CA GLN A 64 -4.83 5.99 -6.18
C GLN A 64 -3.61 5.80 -7.09
N LEU A 65 -2.45 5.52 -6.52
CA LEU A 65 -1.23 5.23 -7.28
C LEU A 65 -1.41 4.00 -8.16
N ALA A 66 -2.03 2.95 -7.63
CA ALA A 66 -2.27 1.73 -8.37
C ALA A 66 -3.22 1.98 -9.55
N GLN A 67 -4.28 2.76 -9.34
CA GLN A 67 -5.21 3.12 -10.41
C GLN A 67 -4.52 3.90 -11.52
N GLN A 68 -3.67 4.84 -11.16
CA GLN A 68 -2.89 5.62 -12.13
C GLN A 68 -1.92 4.73 -12.91
N ALA A 69 -1.45 3.64 -12.31
CA ALA A 69 -0.56 2.67 -12.95
C ALA A 69 -1.32 1.59 -13.74
N GLY A 70 -2.63 1.72 -13.88
CA GLY A 70 -3.44 0.81 -14.67
C GLY A 70 -3.92 -0.44 -13.92
N MET A 71 -3.97 -0.37 -12.59
CA MET A 71 -4.40 -1.49 -11.75
C MET A 71 -5.67 -1.13 -10.99
N ALA A 72 -6.51 -2.13 -10.71
CA ALA A 72 -7.73 -1.98 -9.92
C ALA A 72 -7.68 -2.89 -8.71
N LEU A 73 -8.15 -2.38 -7.57
CA LEU A 73 -8.20 -3.17 -6.33
C LEU A 73 -9.14 -4.36 -6.51
N GLU A 74 -8.65 -5.56 -6.25
CA GLU A 74 -9.42 -6.79 -6.31
C GLU A 74 -9.78 -7.30 -4.92
N ALA A 75 -8.89 -7.13 -3.94
CA ALA A 75 -9.12 -7.62 -2.59
C ALA A 75 -8.38 -6.77 -1.56
N ASP A 76 -8.99 -6.64 -0.39
CA ASP A 76 -8.39 -6.05 0.81
C ASP A 76 -8.77 -6.99 1.95
N ILE A 77 -7.84 -7.85 2.35
CA ILE A 77 -8.09 -8.96 3.25
C ILE A 77 -7.49 -8.67 4.62
N GLU A 78 -8.32 -8.79 5.66
CA GLU A 78 -7.86 -8.66 7.03
C GLU A 78 -6.93 -9.83 7.40
N MET A 79 -5.79 -9.49 7.99
CA MET A 79 -4.78 -10.46 8.37
C MET A 79 -4.45 -10.31 9.86
N PRO A 80 -3.80 -11.31 10.49
CA PRO A 80 -3.43 -11.22 11.89
C PRO A 80 -2.57 -10.00 12.22
N ALA A 81 -2.61 -9.54 13.47
CA ALA A 81 -1.84 -8.43 14.01
C ALA A 81 -2.15 -7.08 13.32
N ASN A 82 -3.40 -6.89 12.91
CA ASN A 82 -3.88 -5.65 12.27
C ASN A 82 -3.17 -5.33 10.96
N ASN A 83 -2.67 -6.35 10.29
CA ASN A 83 -2.14 -6.22 8.94
C ASN A 83 -3.25 -6.45 7.91
N ARG A 84 -3.01 -6.00 6.70
CA ARG A 84 -3.93 -6.19 5.57
C ARG A 84 -3.15 -6.78 4.41
N SER A 85 -3.81 -7.58 3.61
CA SER A 85 -3.28 -8.05 2.33
C SER A 85 -4.07 -7.36 1.23
N LEU A 86 -3.41 -6.49 0.50
CA LEU A 86 -4.03 -5.70 -0.58
C LEU A 86 -3.62 -6.31 -1.91
N VAL A 87 -4.59 -6.57 -2.78
CA VAL A 87 -4.34 -7.18 -4.08
C VAL A 87 -4.95 -6.31 -5.17
N TRP A 88 -4.10 -5.85 -6.08
CA TRP A 88 -4.52 -5.12 -7.28
C TRP A 88 -4.30 -5.98 -8.51
N LYS A 89 -5.18 -5.85 -9.48
CA LYS A 89 -5.12 -6.57 -10.74
C LYS A 89 -4.87 -5.59 -11.88
N LYS A 90 -3.94 -5.93 -12.77
CA LYS A 90 -3.66 -5.14 -13.97
C LYS A 90 -4.85 -5.22 -14.90
N ARG A 91 -5.35 -4.06 -15.32
CA ARG A 91 -6.49 -3.97 -16.23
C ARG A 91 -6.13 -4.49 -17.61
N THR A 92 -7.13 -5.04 -18.28
CA THR A 92 -7.03 -5.37 -19.68
C THR A 92 -7.22 -4.10 -20.51
N LEU A 93 -6.36 -3.87 -21.45
CA LEU A 93 -6.46 -2.71 -22.35
C LEU A 93 -7.43 -2.98 -23.49
#